data_43c57f2d3763a5ae81beec6fd98b87fe
#
_entry.id   43c57f2d3763a5ae81beec6fd98b87fe
#
_cell.length_a   1.000
_cell.length_b   1.000
_cell.length_c   1.000
_cell.angle_alpha   90.00
_cell.angle_beta   90.00
_cell.angle_gamma   90.00
#
_symmetry.space_group_name_H-M   'P 1'
#
loop_
_entity.id
_entity.type
_entity.pdbx_description
1 polymer ?
#
loop_
_entity_poly.entity_id
_entity_poly.type
_entity_poly.pdbx_seq_one_letter_code
_entity_poly.pdbx_strand_id
1 'polypeptide(L)'
;MKKTLFIFLVLVQFSVYAQQFPDSYTDGKYVTVNGAKLWVVLVGKGDPLIIIPGGPGGAHPGYRAFDSLAKNNEIIYFDAFGRGKSDTAKDVKEYSLARDIEDIEGLRVALHFDKLNVLGHSYGGLVAQGYAIKYPSHVNHLILANTFHSFIMWQKNDDNSNHEIQTNYPEVWDSLMLIREHGAVSSDPVHQRLYSKVPYGFLYAYNPNNFIARGAKPYPNAFNSKLYYQMVGKDGDFIVGSDIGNFDYRKELKILTMPVLIYGGRYDRVAVPSMMVKYKEYCPQAQFMIFEKSGHNPQVEEPEKLFPVIEKFLHD
;
A
#
# COMPACT_ATOMS: atom_id res chain seq x y z
N MET A 1 14.17 -31.40 -59.28
CA MET A 1 13.52 -31.77 -58.02
C MET A 1 13.76 -30.66 -56.99
N LYS A 2 12.79 -29.79 -56.82
CA LYS A 2 12.87 -28.70 -55.80
C LYS A 2 12.26 -29.27 -54.51
N LYS A 3 13.05 -29.34 -53.42
CA LYS A 3 12.57 -29.71 -52.09
C LYS A 3 12.00 -28.47 -51.41
N THR A 4 10.69 -28.43 -51.27
CA THR A 4 9.99 -27.40 -50.51
C THR A 4 10.08 -27.76 -49.01
N LEU A 5 10.80 -26.92 -48.25
CA LEU A 5 10.93 -27.03 -46.79
C LEU A 5 9.67 -26.39 -46.14
N PHE A 6 8.79 -27.19 -45.58
CA PHE A 6 7.69 -26.69 -44.77
C PHE A 6 8.22 -26.36 -43.36
N ILE A 7 8.30 -25.08 -43.03
CA ILE A 7 8.56 -24.62 -41.66
C ILE A 7 7.21 -24.61 -40.95
N PHE A 8 7.01 -25.54 -40.01
CA PHE A 8 5.91 -25.49 -39.05
C PHE A 8 6.21 -24.46 -38.02
N LEU A 9 5.55 -23.30 -38.11
CA LEU A 9 5.55 -22.29 -37.06
C LEU A 9 4.60 -22.76 -35.95
N VAL A 10 5.14 -23.32 -34.87
CA VAL A 10 4.38 -23.61 -33.67
C VAL A 10 4.15 -22.28 -32.95
N LEU A 11 2.98 -21.69 -33.18
CA LEU A 11 2.47 -20.58 -32.38
C LEU A 11 2.10 -21.12 -30.98
N VAL A 12 3.05 -21.02 -30.04
CA VAL A 12 2.73 -21.19 -28.62
C VAL A 12 1.90 -19.97 -28.21
N GLN A 13 0.60 -20.13 -28.18
CA GLN A 13 -0.29 -19.17 -27.58
C GLN A 13 -0.04 -19.22 -26.06
N PHE A 14 0.77 -18.29 -25.56
CA PHE A 14 0.74 -17.95 -24.15
C PHE A 14 -0.62 -17.29 -23.88
N SER A 15 -1.55 -18.06 -23.37
CA SER A 15 -2.76 -17.54 -22.74
C SER A 15 -2.30 -16.79 -21.48
N VAL A 16 -2.00 -15.51 -21.63
CA VAL A 16 -1.90 -14.62 -20.50
C VAL A 16 -3.30 -14.54 -19.91
N TYR A 17 -3.53 -15.23 -18.82
CA TYR A 17 -4.71 -15.02 -18.00
C TYR A 17 -4.65 -13.57 -17.52
N ALA A 18 -5.27 -12.67 -18.27
CA ALA A 18 -5.67 -11.39 -17.75
C ALA A 18 -6.68 -11.71 -16.66
N GLN A 19 -6.27 -11.59 -15.41
CA GLN A 19 -7.18 -11.63 -14.29
C GLN A 19 -8.18 -10.50 -14.52
N GLN A 20 -9.36 -10.83 -15.02
CA GLN A 20 -10.48 -9.91 -15.11
C GLN A 20 -10.89 -9.65 -13.67
N PHE A 21 -10.50 -8.50 -13.14
CA PHE A 21 -11.10 -8.01 -11.91
C PHE A 21 -12.60 -7.85 -12.19
N PRO A 22 -13.48 -8.50 -11.41
CA PRO A 22 -14.90 -8.34 -11.57
C PRO A 22 -15.28 -6.87 -11.55
N ASP A 23 -16.36 -6.47 -12.22
CA ASP A 23 -16.95 -5.11 -12.22
C ASP A 23 -17.44 -4.65 -10.82
N SER A 24 -17.03 -5.34 -9.77
CA SER A 24 -17.50 -5.28 -8.38
C SER A 24 -17.09 -4.06 -7.57
N TYR A 25 -16.65 -2.97 -8.21
CA TYR A 25 -16.55 -1.67 -7.54
C TYR A 25 -17.92 -1.08 -7.17
N THR A 26 -19.02 -1.74 -7.59
CA THR A 26 -20.39 -1.30 -7.34
C THR A 26 -21.03 -1.96 -6.13
N ASP A 27 -20.52 -3.09 -5.64
CA ASP A 27 -21.20 -3.94 -4.65
C ASP A 27 -20.88 -3.58 -3.20
N GLY A 28 -20.44 -2.36 -2.95
CA GLY A 28 -20.19 -1.85 -1.61
C GLY A 28 -21.40 -1.14 -0.99
N LYS A 29 -21.26 -0.79 0.26
CA LYS A 29 -22.22 0.01 1.02
C LYS A 29 -21.53 1.14 1.77
N TYR A 30 -22.27 2.19 2.06
CA TYR A 30 -21.80 3.24 2.97
C TYR A 30 -22.01 2.79 4.43
N VAL A 31 -20.97 2.95 5.23
CA VAL A 31 -20.97 2.74 6.68
C VAL A 31 -20.63 4.07 7.35
N THR A 32 -21.46 4.52 8.29
CA THR A 32 -21.18 5.76 9.02
C THR A 32 -20.20 5.50 10.15
N VAL A 33 -19.05 6.18 10.10
CA VAL A 33 -17.94 6.05 11.05
C VAL A 33 -17.42 7.45 11.39
N ASN A 34 -17.35 7.77 12.67
CA ASN A 34 -16.83 9.05 13.17
C ASN A 34 -17.39 10.29 12.46
N GLY A 35 -18.71 10.26 12.14
CA GLY A 35 -19.42 11.36 11.49
C GLY A 35 -19.25 11.46 9.96
N ALA A 36 -18.57 10.52 9.33
CA ALA A 36 -18.41 10.43 7.88
C ALA A 36 -18.97 9.10 7.33
N LYS A 37 -19.38 9.08 6.07
CA LYS A 37 -19.76 7.87 5.35
C LYS A 37 -18.53 7.30 4.64
N LEU A 38 -18.10 6.12 5.05
CA LEU A 38 -17.03 5.38 4.41
C LEU A 38 -17.62 4.33 3.47
N TRP A 39 -17.04 4.22 2.28
CA TRP A 39 -17.41 3.18 1.32
C TRP A 39 -16.73 1.88 1.70
N VAL A 40 -17.50 0.80 1.88
CA VAL A 40 -17.03 -0.50 2.34
C VAL A 40 -17.48 -1.59 1.37
N VAL A 41 -16.57 -2.51 1.03
CA VAL A 41 -16.83 -3.69 0.21
C VAL A 41 -16.43 -4.92 1.02
N LEU A 42 -17.35 -5.87 1.17
CA LEU A 42 -17.12 -7.14 1.87
C LEU A 42 -17.04 -8.27 0.85
N VAL A 43 -16.02 -9.13 0.94
CA VAL A 43 -15.80 -10.23 0.01
C VAL A 43 -15.48 -11.51 0.78
N GLY A 44 -16.18 -12.58 0.47
CA GLY A 44 -16.02 -13.86 1.16
C GLY A 44 -16.82 -13.98 2.44
N LYS A 45 -16.46 -14.98 3.25
CA LYS A 45 -17.03 -15.26 4.57
C LYS A 45 -15.98 -15.94 5.42
N GLY A 46 -15.99 -15.72 6.72
CA GLY A 46 -15.04 -16.29 7.67
C GLY A 46 -14.51 -15.24 8.62
N ASP A 47 -13.26 -15.38 9.04
CA ASP A 47 -12.65 -14.42 9.95
C ASP A 47 -12.43 -13.06 9.27
N PRO A 48 -12.78 -11.95 9.94
CA PRO A 48 -12.67 -10.63 9.34
C PRO A 48 -11.21 -10.22 9.13
N LEU A 49 -10.84 -9.93 7.88
CA LEU A 49 -9.54 -9.40 7.49
C LEU A 49 -9.70 -8.03 6.85
N ILE A 50 -9.33 -6.97 7.55
CA ILE A 50 -9.33 -5.62 6.99
C ILE A 50 -8.04 -5.33 6.23
N ILE A 51 -8.17 -4.83 5.00
CA ILE A 51 -7.05 -4.41 4.15
C ILE A 51 -6.97 -2.89 4.16
N ILE A 52 -5.88 -2.35 4.71
CA ILE A 52 -5.65 -0.90 4.83
C ILE A 52 -4.73 -0.45 3.69
N PRO A 53 -5.23 0.37 2.75
CA PRO A 53 -4.48 0.84 1.60
C PRO A 53 -3.30 1.75 1.95
N GLY A 54 -2.33 1.82 1.05
CA GLY A 54 -1.21 2.74 1.12
C GLY A 54 -1.53 4.15 0.59
N GLY A 55 -0.51 4.93 0.46
CA GLY A 55 -0.60 6.29 -0.06
C GLY A 55 0.17 7.28 0.79
N PRO A 56 -0.50 8.11 1.64
CA PRO A 56 -1.80 8.03 2.35
C PRO A 56 -3.07 8.33 1.52
N GLY A 57 -2.96 8.76 0.29
CA GLY A 57 -4.10 9.16 -0.55
C GLY A 57 -4.80 8.03 -1.31
N GLY A 58 -4.37 6.78 -1.21
CA GLY A 58 -4.86 5.66 -2.04
C GLY A 58 -6.22 5.10 -1.61
N ALA A 59 -7.03 4.67 -2.60
CA ALA A 59 -8.29 3.96 -2.41
C ALA A 59 -8.11 2.44 -2.56
N HIS A 60 -9.11 1.65 -2.13
CA HIS A 60 -9.02 0.20 -2.05
C HIS A 60 -8.89 -0.59 -3.36
N PRO A 61 -9.32 -0.12 -4.56
CA PRO A 61 -9.38 -0.99 -5.73
C PRO A 61 -8.05 -1.65 -6.14
N GLY A 62 -6.92 -1.02 -5.85
CA GLY A 62 -5.59 -1.59 -6.10
C GLY A 62 -5.24 -2.84 -5.28
N TYR A 63 -6.10 -3.21 -4.32
CA TYR A 63 -5.84 -4.30 -3.36
C TYR A 63 -6.65 -5.57 -3.62
N ARG A 64 -7.43 -5.63 -4.72
CA ARG A 64 -8.30 -6.76 -5.03
C ARG A 64 -7.57 -8.09 -5.29
N ALA A 65 -6.24 -8.09 -5.42
CA ALA A 65 -5.44 -9.33 -5.43
C ALA A 65 -5.66 -10.16 -4.14
N PHE A 66 -5.98 -9.51 -3.00
CA PHE A 66 -6.30 -10.16 -1.73
C PHE A 66 -7.64 -10.90 -1.73
N ASP A 67 -8.48 -10.80 -2.78
CA ASP A 67 -9.66 -11.64 -2.97
C ASP A 67 -9.31 -13.14 -2.95
N SER A 68 -8.06 -13.49 -3.24
CA SER A 68 -7.55 -14.86 -3.12
C SER A 68 -7.71 -15.45 -1.70
N LEU A 69 -7.76 -14.60 -0.66
CA LEU A 69 -7.96 -15.00 0.74
C LEU A 69 -9.43 -15.13 1.13
N ALA A 70 -10.38 -14.73 0.26
CA ALA A 70 -11.81 -14.67 0.57
C ALA A 70 -12.46 -16.05 0.72
N LYS A 71 -11.73 -17.13 0.48
CA LYS A 71 -12.23 -18.51 0.69
C LYS A 71 -12.48 -18.80 2.18
N ASN A 72 -11.59 -18.33 3.04
CA ASN A 72 -11.60 -18.62 4.47
C ASN A 72 -11.75 -17.34 5.34
N ASN A 73 -11.74 -16.17 4.71
CA ASN A 73 -11.81 -14.89 5.39
C ASN A 73 -12.93 -14.00 4.82
N GLU A 74 -13.53 -13.17 5.63
CA GLU A 74 -14.32 -12.04 5.16
C GLU A 74 -13.41 -10.83 4.98
N ILE A 75 -13.05 -10.54 3.73
CA ILE A 75 -12.15 -9.43 3.39
C ILE A 75 -12.93 -8.12 3.44
N ILE A 76 -12.43 -7.19 4.25
CA ILE A 76 -13.02 -5.86 4.42
C ILE A 76 -12.15 -4.87 3.66
N TYR A 77 -12.60 -4.45 2.47
CA TYR A 77 -12.04 -3.31 1.76
C TYR A 77 -12.81 -2.06 2.13
N PHE A 78 -12.14 -0.94 2.19
CA PHE A 78 -12.79 0.35 2.40
C PHE A 78 -12.01 1.48 1.75
N ASP A 79 -12.72 2.53 1.42
CA ASP A 79 -12.10 3.80 1.12
C ASP A 79 -12.05 4.60 2.42
N ALA A 80 -10.88 4.96 2.89
CA ALA A 80 -10.74 5.77 4.07
C ALA A 80 -11.28 7.20 3.83
N PHE A 81 -11.52 7.95 4.89
CA PHE A 81 -12.03 9.32 4.81
C PHE A 81 -11.18 10.18 3.86
N GLY A 82 -11.82 10.80 2.89
CA GLY A 82 -11.17 11.59 1.85
C GLY A 82 -10.66 10.82 0.63
N ARG A 83 -10.84 9.50 0.54
CA ARG A 83 -10.38 8.65 -0.57
C ARG A 83 -11.57 7.97 -1.25
N GLY A 84 -11.40 7.62 -2.52
CA GLY A 84 -12.36 6.84 -3.28
C GLY A 84 -13.76 7.44 -3.29
N LYS A 85 -14.73 6.63 -2.89
CA LYS A 85 -16.16 7.00 -2.81
C LYS A 85 -16.57 7.53 -1.43
N SER A 86 -15.67 7.50 -0.44
CA SER A 86 -15.97 7.99 0.92
C SER A 86 -16.14 9.51 0.96
N ASP A 87 -16.81 9.98 2.02
CA ASP A 87 -16.95 11.42 2.28
C ASP A 87 -15.58 12.11 2.36
N THR A 88 -15.54 13.36 1.96
CA THR A 88 -14.34 14.21 1.97
C THR A 88 -14.44 15.27 3.06
N ALA A 89 -13.29 15.65 3.61
CA ALA A 89 -13.20 16.72 4.60
C ALA A 89 -13.62 18.08 4.02
N LYS A 90 -14.19 18.91 4.86
CA LYS A 90 -14.42 20.33 4.56
C LYS A 90 -13.13 21.13 4.67
N ASP A 91 -12.31 20.83 5.68
CA ASP A 91 -10.95 21.35 5.82
C ASP A 91 -9.95 20.19 5.68
N VAL A 92 -8.93 20.34 4.83
CA VAL A 92 -7.88 19.33 4.63
C VAL A 92 -7.14 18.96 5.91
N LYS A 93 -7.16 19.80 6.94
CA LYS A 93 -6.59 19.54 8.27
C LYS A 93 -7.30 18.44 9.04
N GLU A 94 -8.51 18.04 8.63
CA GLU A 94 -9.23 16.92 9.21
C GLU A 94 -8.60 15.55 8.84
N TYR A 95 -7.75 15.51 7.79
CA TYR A 95 -7.02 14.32 7.41
C TYR A 95 -5.81 14.14 8.31
N SER A 96 -5.74 13.02 9.01
CA SER A 96 -4.64 12.69 9.89
C SER A 96 -4.48 11.18 10.08
N LEU A 97 -3.26 10.76 10.46
CA LEU A 97 -2.98 9.37 10.84
C LEU A 97 -3.85 8.92 12.02
N ALA A 98 -4.05 9.81 13.00
CA ALA A 98 -4.93 9.55 14.14
C ALA A 98 -6.37 9.29 13.72
N ARG A 99 -6.90 10.07 12.76
CA ARG A 99 -8.24 9.86 12.22
C ARG A 99 -8.35 8.52 11.49
N ASP A 100 -7.38 8.17 10.66
CA ASP A 100 -7.40 6.89 9.95
C ASP A 100 -7.37 5.69 10.92
N ILE A 101 -6.62 5.79 12.03
CA ILE A 101 -6.61 4.78 13.10
C ILE A 101 -8.00 4.65 13.76
N GLU A 102 -8.65 5.77 14.11
CA GLU A 102 -9.98 5.76 14.70
C GLU A 102 -11.05 5.23 13.75
N ASP A 103 -10.88 5.46 12.45
CA ASP A 103 -11.83 4.96 11.46
C ASP A 103 -11.76 3.43 11.34
N ILE A 104 -10.62 2.77 11.60
CA ILE A 104 -10.54 1.31 11.69
C ILE A 104 -11.37 0.79 12.88
N GLU A 105 -11.24 1.40 14.06
CA GLU A 105 -12.04 1.03 15.23
C GLU A 105 -13.53 1.27 14.99
N GLY A 106 -13.86 2.41 14.40
CA GLY A 106 -15.24 2.73 14.03
C GLY A 106 -15.84 1.73 13.04
N LEU A 107 -15.07 1.27 12.06
CA LEU A 107 -15.49 0.22 11.11
C LEU A 107 -15.71 -1.12 11.83
N ARG A 108 -14.78 -1.52 12.71
CA ARG A 108 -14.95 -2.74 13.52
C ARG A 108 -16.25 -2.75 14.29
N VAL A 109 -16.54 -1.65 15.00
CA VAL A 109 -17.76 -1.51 15.80
C VAL A 109 -19.00 -1.49 14.91
N ALA A 110 -19.00 -0.70 13.83
CA ALA A 110 -20.15 -0.54 12.94
C ALA A 110 -20.47 -1.82 12.14
N LEU A 111 -19.48 -2.68 11.92
CA LEU A 111 -19.62 -3.97 11.25
C LEU A 111 -19.84 -5.13 12.25
N HIS A 112 -19.89 -4.85 13.56
CA HIS A 112 -20.15 -5.79 14.64
C HIS A 112 -19.10 -6.91 14.78
N PHE A 113 -17.82 -6.63 14.53
CA PHE A 113 -16.75 -7.58 14.77
C PHE A 113 -16.16 -7.41 16.17
N ASP A 114 -15.94 -8.51 16.89
CA ASP A 114 -15.24 -8.49 18.18
C ASP A 114 -13.78 -8.13 18.01
N LYS A 115 -13.12 -8.75 17.04
CA LYS A 115 -11.72 -8.50 16.68
C LYS A 115 -11.53 -8.55 15.16
N LEU A 116 -10.41 -8.03 14.70
CA LEU A 116 -10.00 -8.03 13.29
C LEU A 116 -8.65 -8.72 13.12
N ASN A 117 -8.47 -9.42 12.01
CA ASN A 117 -7.16 -9.57 11.38
C ASN A 117 -6.89 -8.28 10.60
N VAL A 118 -5.71 -7.71 10.75
CA VAL A 118 -5.38 -6.38 10.21
C VAL A 118 -4.18 -6.50 9.27
N LEU A 119 -4.36 -6.16 8.00
CA LEU A 119 -3.28 -6.06 7.03
C LEU A 119 -3.15 -4.60 6.58
N GLY A 120 -1.98 -4.01 6.83
CA GLY A 120 -1.63 -2.67 6.35
C GLY A 120 -0.49 -2.70 5.36
N HIS A 121 -0.69 -2.09 4.19
CA HIS A 121 0.32 -1.99 3.15
C HIS A 121 0.84 -0.56 3.04
N SER A 122 2.17 -0.39 2.96
CA SER A 122 2.79 0.93 2.81
C SER A 122 2.35 1.88 3.94
N TYR A 123 1.80 3.06 3.64
CA TYR A 123 1.17 3.93 4.63
C TYR A 123 0.10 3.20 5.48
N GLY A 124 -0.69 2.32 4.87
CA GLY A 124 -1.67 1.51 5.62
C GLY A 124 -1.05 0.69 6.74
N GLY A 125 0.25 0.35 6.63
CA GLY A 125 0.99 -0.30 7.70
C GLY A 125 1.27 0.61 8.90
N LEU A 126 1.35 1.94 8.73
CA LEU A 126 1.41 2.89 9.86
C LEU A 126 0.07 2.89 10.61
N VAL A 127 -1.02 2.93 9.85
CA VAL A 127 -2.38 2.87 10.43
C VAL A 127 -2.57 1.56 11.19
N ALA A 128 -2.18 0.42 10.59
CA ALA A 128 -2.27 -0.91 11.19
C ALA A 128 -1.47 -1.02 12.50
N GLN A 129 -0.23 -0.52 12.51
CA GLN A 129 0.61 -0.46 13.71
C GLN A 129 -0.02 0.41 14.80
N GLY A 130 -0.43 1.64 14.44
CA GLY A 130 -1.09 2.56 15.37
C GLY A 130 -2.37 1.99 15.95
N TYR A 131 -3.16 1.30 15.14
CA TYR A 131 -4.37 0.60 15.58
C TYR A 131 -4.05 -0.55 16.55
N ALA A 132 -3.09 -1.43 16.21
CA ALA A 132 -2.70 -2.54 17.07
C ALA A 132 -2.09 -2.09 18.41
N ILE A 133 -1.38 -0.96 18.42
CA ILE A 133 -0.83 -0.35 19.65
C ILE A 133 -1.96 0.22 20.51
N LYS A 134 -2.92 0.93 19.90
CA LYS A 134 -4.01 1.59 20.63
C LYS A 134 -5.10 0.63 21.09
N TYR A 135 -5.41 -0.40 20.28
CA TYR A 135 -6.49 -1.35 20.48
C TYR A 135 -6.01 -2.81 20.46
N PRO A 136 -4.99 -3.21 21.26
CA PRO A 136 -4.36 -4.53 21.15
C PRO A 136 -5.34 -5.69 21.41
N SER A 137 -6.38 -5.48 22.22
CA SER A 137 -7.41 -6.49 22.48
C SER A 137 -8.37 -6.72 21.31
N HIS A 138 -8.39 -5.82 20.31
CA HIS A 138 -9.29 -5.90 19.15
C HIS A 138 -8.57 -6.44 17.88
N VAL A 139 -7.31 -6.85 18.01
CA VAL A 139 -6.53 -7.42 16.91
C VAL A 139 -6.24 -8.89 17.18
N ASN A 140 -6.61 -9.77 16.24
CA ASN A 140 -6.22 -11.18 16.26
C ASN A 140 -4.81 -11.38 15.70
N HIS A 141 -4.58 -10.91 14.45
CA HIS A 141 -3.31 -10.99 13.76
C HIS A 141 -2.99 -9.65 13.11
N LEU A 142 -1.71 -9.28 13.12
CA LEU A 142 -1.21 -8.06 12.47
C LEU A 142 -0.29 -8.44 11.32
N ILE A 143 -0.58 -7.93 10.12
CA ILE A 143 0.24 -8.14 8.92
C ILE A 143 0.72 -6.78 8.41
N LEU A 144 2.04 -6.61 8.35
CA LEU A 144 2.72 -5.39 7.93
C LEU A 144 3.43 -5.64 6.60
N ALA A 145 2.90 -5.04 5.54
CA ALA A 145 3.33 -5.24 4.17
C ALA A 145 4.08 -4.01 3.64
N ASN A 146 5.36 -4.14 3.27
CA ASN A 146 6.13 -3.09 2.59
C ASN A 146 5.94 -1.70 3.24
N THR A 147 6.21 -1.57 4.55
CA THR A 147 5.82 -0.42 5.37
C THR A 147 6.96 0.13 6.23
N PHE A 148 6.66 1.11 7.06
CA PHE A 148 7.60 1.89 7.86
C PHE A 148 7.23 1.83 9.34
N HIS A 149 8.22 1.79 10.24
CA HIS A 149 7.99 1.81 11.70
C HIS A 149 8.15 3.22 12.31
N SER A 150 8.71 4.16 11.56
CA SER A 150 8.96 5.52 12.03
C SER A 150 9.12 6.50 10.86
N PHE A 151 8.91 7.79 11.12
CA PHE A 151 9.16 8.85 10.14
C PHE A 151 10.63 8.87 9.69
N ILE A 152 11.57 8.50 10.56
CA ILE A 152 12.99 8.37 10.22
C ILE A 152 13.21 7.29 9.16
N MET A 153 12.51 6.16 9.28
CA MET A 153 12.58 5.11 8.25
C MET A 153 11.98 5.59 6.93
N TRP A 154 10.84 6.28 6.99
CA TRP A 154 10.22 6.85 5.78
C TRP A 154 11.16 7.83 5.09
N GLN A 155 11.74 8.81 5.83
CA GLN A 155 12.70 9.76 5.25
C GLN A 155 13.87 9.05 4.55
N LYS A 156 14.47 8.04 5.18
CA LYS A 156 15.56 7.28 4.56
C LYS A 156 15.14 6.53 3.31
N ASN A 157 13.90 6.10 3.23
CA ASN A 157 13.36 5.45 2.03
C ASN A 157 13.12 6.47 0.91
N ASP A 158 12.66 7.69 1.23
CA ASP A 158 12.54 8.76 0.24
C ASP A 158 13.93 9.20 -0.26
N ASP A 159 14.91 9.32 0.63
CA ASP A 159 16.31 9.58 0.25
C ASP A 159 16.83 8.51 -0.73
N ASN A 160 16.49 7.23 -0.49
CA ASN A 160 16.85 6.14 -1.41
C ASN A 160 16.11 6.28 -2.75
N SER A 161 14.81 6.54 -2.75
CA SER A 161 14.02 6.73 -3.97
C SER A 161 14.58 7.87 -4.82
N ASN A 162 14.95 8.99 -4.18
CA ASN A 162 15.56 10.13 -4.84
C ASN A 162 16.94 9.78 -5.40
N HIS A 163 17.77 9.03 -4.66
CA HIS A 163 19.06 8.53 -5.15
C HIS A 163 18.90 7.60 -6.36
N GLU A 164 17.92 6.71 -6.33
CA GLU A 164 17.60 5.83 -7.47
C GLU A 164 17.16 6.63 -8.71
N ILE A 165 16.35 7.69 -8.52
CA ILE A 165 15.96 8.59 -9.62
C ILE A 165 17.15 9.36 -10.14
N GLN A 166 17.98 9.92 -9.28
CA GLN A 166 19.22 10.63 -9.65
C GLN A 166 20.13 9.75 -10.50
N THR A 167 20.28 8.49 -10.11
CA THR A 167 21.20 7.54 -10.77
C THR A 167 20.66 7.05 -12.11
N ASN A 168 19.37 6.76 -12.20
CA ASN A 168 18.79 6.05 -13.35
C ASN A 168 18.02 6.98 -14.31
N TYR A 169 17.65 8.19 -13.86
CA TYR A 169 16.93 9.21 -14.63
C TYR A 169 17.56 10.61 -14.43
N PRO A 170 18.87 10.77 -14.71
CA PRO A 170 19.61 12.00 -14.39
C PRO A 170 19.00 13.25 -15.04
N GLU A 171 18.48 13.16 -16.27
CA GLU A 171 17.82 14.31 -16.94
C GLU A 171 16.54 14.77 -16.23
N VAL A 172 15.78 13.81 -15.67
CA VAL A 172 14.60 14.14 -14.86
C VAL A 172 15.03 14.77 -13.54
N TRP A 173 16.06 14.19 -12.90
CA TRP A 173 16.61 14.69 -11.66
C TRP A 173 17.13 16.11 -11.79
N ASP A 174 17.94 16.40 -12.81
CA ASP A 174 18.49 17.73 -13.07
C ASP A 174 17.37 18.76 -13.30
N SER A 175 16.33 18.35 -14.03
CA SER A 175 15.15 19.21 -14.23
C SER A 175 14.39 19.47 -12.92
N LEU A 176 14.29 18.47 -12.04
CA LEU A 176 13.69 18.63 -10.70
C LEU A 176 14.53 19.57 -9.84
N MET A 177 15.84 19.38 -9.81
CA MET A 177 16.74 20.26 -9.02
C MET A 177 16.69 21.71 -9.50
N LEU A 178 16.66 21.93 -10.81
CA LEU A 178 16.56 23.27 -11.39
C LEU A 178 15.30 24.02 -10.91
N ILE A 179 14.13 23.38 -10.92
CA ILE A 179 12.92 24.05 -10.44
C ILE A 179 12.92 24.25 -8.92
N ARG A 180 13.55 23.32 -8.17
CA ARG A 180 13.69 23.42 -6.71
C ARG A 180 14.62 24.55 -6.29
N GLU A 181 15.68 24.85 -7.01
CA GLU A 181 16.54 26.04 -6.82
C GLU A 181 15.73 27.34 -6.93
N HIS A 182 14.62 27.32 -7.68
CA HIS A 182 13.68 28.44 -7.80
C HIS A 182 12.49 28.35 -6.82
N GLY A 183 12.59 27.49 -5.80
CA GLY A 183 11.62 27.40 -4.69
C GLY A 183 10.45 26.45 -4.91
N ALA A 184 10.44 25.65 -6.00
CA ALA A 184 9.41 24.65 -6.20
C ALA A 184 9.53 23.51 -5.16
N VAL A 185 8.38 22.99 -4.70
CA VAL A 185 8.25 21.88 -3.75
C VAL A 185 7.47 20.72 -4.40
N SER A 186 7.48 19.54 -3.77
CA SER A 186 6.88 18.32 -4.29
C SER A 186 5.39 18.47 -4.63
N SER A 187 4.65 19.27 -3.86
CA SER A 187 3.21 19.51 -4.09
C SER A 187 2.91 20.40 -5.30
N ASP A 188 3.92 21.05 -5.88
CA ASP A 188 3.70 21.94 -7.02
C ASP A 188 3.42 21.15 -8.30
N PRO A 189 2.44 21.60 -9.13
CA PRO A 189 2.09 20.90 -10.37
C PRO A 189 3.26 20.73 -11.35
N VAL A 190 4.22 21.66 -11.36
CA VAL A 190 5.42 21.56 -12.20
C VAL A 190 6.33 20.43 -11.74
N HIS A 191 6.53 20.29 -10.42
CA HIS A 191 7.29 19.20 -9.84
C HIS A 191 6.64 17.86 -10.14
N GLN A 192 5.34 17.72 -9.88
CA GLN A 192 4.60 16.48 -10.12
C GLN A 192 4.67 16.04 -11.60
N ARG A 193 4.57 16.97 -12.55
CA ARG A 193 4.73 16.68 -13.98
C ARG A 193 6.11 16.17 -14.34
N LEU A 194 7.17 16.72 -13.74
CA LEU A 194 8.54 16.25 -13.97
C LEU A 194 8.74 14.87 -13.34
N TYR A 195 8.34 14.71 -12.08
CA TYR A 195 8.45 13.46 -11.35
C TYR A 195 7.70 12.31 -12.05
N SER A 196 6.54 12.58 -12.66
CA SER A 196 5.76 11.59 -13.41
C SER A 196 6.43 11.08 -14.70
N LYS A 197 7.55 11.67 -15.13
CA LYS A 197 8.37 11.14 -16.23
C LYS A 197 9.17 9.91 -15.80
N VAL A 198 9.38 9.70 -14.49
CA VAL A 198 9.91 8.44 -13.97
C VAL A 198 8.79 7.39 -14.07
N PRO A 199 9.00 6.27 -14.77
CA PRO A 199 7.99 5.24 -14.87
C PRO A 199 7.57 4.73 -13.48
N TYR A 200 6.27 4.67 -13.21
CA TYR A 200 5.75 4.23 -11.90
C TYR A 200 6.34 2.88 -11.46
N GLY A 201 6.39 1.91 -12.35
CA GLY A 201 6.95 0.58 -12.06
C GLY A 201 8.43 0.59 -11.67
N PHE A 202 9.19 1.64 -11.97
CA PHE A 202 10.62 1.71 -11.64
C PHE A 202 10.86 1.67 -10.12
N LEU A 203 10.09 2.45 -9.34
CA LEU A 203 10.24 2.47 -7.88
C LEU A 203 9.52 1.31 -7.19
N TYR A 204 8.41 0.84 -7.78
CA TYR A 204 7.44 -0.02 -7.10
C TYR A 204 7.46 -1.48 -7.53
N ALA A 205 8.20 -1.86 -8.59
CA ALA A 205 8.16 -3.21 -9.12
C ALA A 205 9.52 -3.86 -9.30
N TYR A 206 9.55 -5.18 -9.17
CA TYR A 206 10.62 -6.03 -9.69
C TYR A 206 10.58 -6.03 -11.22
N ASN A 207 9.39 -6.27 -11.80
CA ASN A 207 9.17 -6.18 -13.23
C ASN A 207 8.22 -5.01 -13.54
N PRO A 208 8.74 -3.86 -14.03
CA PRO A 208 7.90 -2.69 -14.32
C PRO A 208 6.74 -2.96 -15.28
N ASN A 209 6.85 -3.97 -16.15
CA ASN A 209 5.80 -4.36 -17.09
C ASN A 209 4.56 -4.95 -16.41
N ASN A 210 4.66 -5.42 -15.17
CA ASN A 210 3.52 -5.90 -14.39
C ASN A 210 2.55 -4.77 -14.00
N PHE A 211 3.02 -3.53 -14.04
CA PHE A 211 2.25 -2.34 -13.64
C PHE A 211 1.75 -1.49 -14.81
N ILE A 212 1.78 -2.01 -16.03
CA ILE A 212 1.09 -1.36 -17.14
C ILE A 212 -0.41 -1.43 -16.83
N ALA A 213 -1.04 -0.27 -16.64
CA ALA A 213 -2.46 -0.14 -16.40
C ALA A 213 -3.24 -0.75 -17.57
N ARG A 214 -3.66 -2.01 -17.42
CA ARG A 214 -4.43 -2.73 -18.43
C ARG A 214 -5.90 -2.41 -18.23
N GLY A 215 -6.39 -1.32 -18.88
CA GLY A 215 -7.82 -1.09 -19.05
C GLY A 215 -8.65 -0.99 -17.77
N ALA A 216 -8.05 -0.65 -16.64
CA ALA A 216 -8.79 -0.41 -15.41
C ALA A 216 -9.75 0.76 -15.62
N LYS A 217 -11.04 0.54 -15.35
CA LYS A 217 -12.01 1.64 -15.35
C LYS A 217 -11.57 2.68 -14.31
N PRO A 218 -11.69 3.99 -14.62
CA PRO A 218 -11.37 5.04 -13.66
C PRO A 218 -12.19 4.86 -12.38
N TYR A 219 -11.51 4.86 -11.24
CA TYR A 219 -12.19 4.85 -9.95
C TYR A 219 -12.23 6.28 -9.39
N PRO A 220 -13.37 6.73 -8.85
CA PRO A 220 -13.48 8.06 -8.28
C PRO A 220 -12.40 8.31 -7.23
N ASN A 221 -11.70 9.44 -7.29
CA ASN A 221 -10.71 9.85 -6.31
C ASN A 221 -9.77 8.68 -5.87
N ALA A 222 -9.30 7.88 -6.87
CA ALA A 222 -8.44 6.72 -6.65
C ALA A 222 -7.16 7.07 -5.88
N PHE A 223 -6.68 8.32 -6.06
CA PHE A 223 -5.60 8.90 -5.27
C PHE A 223 -5.88 10.39 -5.02
N ASN A 224 -5.91 10.79 -3.74
CA ASN A 224 -6.11 12.18 -3.31
C ASN A 224 -4.76 12.84 -3.00
N SER A 225 -4.19 13.55 -3.97
CA SER A 225 -2.89 14.21 -3.81
C SER A 225 -2.93 15.38 -2.81
N LYS A 226 -4.06 16.08 -2.66
CA LYS A 226 -4.18 17.16 -1.65
C LYS A 226 -4.07 16.59 -0.24
N LEU A 227 -4.76 15.47 0.02
CA LEU A 227 -4.65 14.73 1.26
C LEU A 227 -3.22 14.20 1.46
N TYR A 228 -2.61 13.61 0.43
CA TYR A 228 -1.24 13.12 0.49
C TYR A 228 -0.30 14.20 1.00
N TYR A 229 -0.24 15.36 0.35
CA TYR A 229 0.66 16.44 0.76
C TYR A 229 0.24 17.15 2.06
N GLN A 230 -1.03 17.09 2.45
CA GLN A 230 -1.45 17.51 3.78
C GLN A 230 -0.82 16.63 4.87
N MET A 231 -0.71 15.33 4.63
CA MET A 231 -0.21 14.38 5.62
C MET A 231 1.31 14.24 5.61
N VAL A 232 1.95 14.18 4.44
CA VAL A 232 3.40 14.00 4.32
C VAL A 232 4.19 15.31 4.32
N GLY A 233 3.50 16.44 4.14
CA GLY A 233 4.11 17.76 3.96
C GLY A 233 4.17 18.20 2.51
N LYS A 234 4.23 19.53 2.28
CA LYS A 234 4.27 20.11 0.94
C LYS A 234 5.45 19.64 0.08
N ASP A 235 6.53 19.28 0.73
CA ASP A 235 7.77 18.80 0.10
C ASP A 235 8.04 17.32 0.45
N GLY A 236 6.99 16.53 0.67
CA GLY A 236 7.03 15.19 1.23
C GLY A 236 7.83 14.17 0.44
N ASP A 237 8.07 14.38 -0.87
CA ASP A 237 8.94 13.50 -1.66
C ASP A 237 10.44 13.73 -1.39
N PHE A 238 10.79 14.78 -0.62
CA PHE A 238 12.17 15.11 -0.19
C PHE A 238 12.30 15.22 1.32
N ILE A 239 11.29 15.76 2.00
CA ILE A 239 11.32 15.99 3.44
C ILE A 239 9.99 15.54 4.05
N VAL A 240 10.02 14.42 4.75
CA VAL A 240 8.86 13.91 5.49
C VAL A 240 8.52 14.84 6.62
N GLY A 241 7.30 15.34 6.62
CA GLY A 241 6.86 16.32 7.60
C GLY A 241 5.36 16.22 7.88
N SER A 242 4.76 17.34 8.28
CA SER A 242 3.34 17.47 8.59
C SER A 242 2.87 16.41 9.60
N ASP A 243 1.72 15.79 9.38
CA ASP A 243 1.08 14.85 10.30
C ASP A 243 1.94 13.61 10.58
N ILE A 244 2.59 13.07 9.55
CA ILE A 244 3.43 11.87 9.71
C ILE A 244 4.89 12.16 10.06
N GLY A 245 5.28 13.44 10.18
CA GLY A 245 6.66 13.82 10.48
C GLY A 245 7.15 13.46 11.89
N ASN A 246 6.29 12.91 12.75
CA ASN A 246 6.60 12.62 14.15
C ASN A 246 6.22 11.18 14.59
N PHE A 247 5.65 10.35 13.72
CA PHE A 247 5.30 8.99 14.15
C PHE A 247 6.55 8.15 14.41
N ASP A 248 6.53 7.38 15.49
CA ASP A 248 7.60 6.44 15.85
C ASP A 248 7.06 5.32 16.73
N TYR A 249 6.92 4.13 16.15
CA TYR A 249 6.35 2.95 16.83
C TYR A 249 7.40 1.97 17.33
N ARG A 250 8.70 2.29 17.22
CA ARG A 250 9.80 1.36 17.55
C ARG A 250 9.78 0.84 18.98
N LYS A 251 9.29 1.63 19.93
CA LYS A 251 9.18 1.21 21.32
C LYS A 251 7.98 0.29 21.54
N GLU A 252 6.84 0.68 20.98
CA GLU A 252 5.56 0.01 21.16
C GLU A 252 5.47 -1.31 20.42
N LEU A 253 6.18 -1.48 19.30
CA LEU A 253 6.25 -2.74 18.54
C LEU A 253 6.82 -3.89 19.38
N LYS A 254 7.70 -3.62 20.35
CA LYS A 254 8.30 -4.64 21.23
C LYS A 254 7.30 -5.28 22.17
N ILE A 255 6.22 -4.60 22.50
CA ILE A 255 5.23 -5.03 23.49
C ILE A 255 3.92 -5.54 22.89
N LEU A 256 3.85 -5.62 21.56
CA LEU A 256 2.68 -6.22 20.89
C LEU A 256 2.55 -7.70 21.27
N THR A 257 1.33 -8.10 21.65
CA THR A 257 1.03 -9.44 22.16
C THR A 257 0.38 -10.37 21.13
N MET A 258 -0.24 -9.79 20.09
CA MET A 258 -0.81 -10.57 18.99
C MET A 258 0.29 -11.11 18.06
N PRO A 259 0.04 -12.20 17.31
CA PRO A 259 0.92 -12.64 16.23
C PRO A 259 1.15 -11.54 15.19
N VAL A 260 2.41 -11.39 14.75
CA VAL A 260 2.79 -10.37 13.75
C VAL A 260 3.53 -11.03 12.59
N LEU A 261 3.08 -10.76 11.37
CA LEU A 261 3.79 -11.08 10.13
C LEU A 261 4.26 -9.79 9.47
N ILE A 262 5.54 -9.71 9.13
CA ILE A 262 6.12 -8.56 8.42
C ILE A 262 6.73 -9.08 7.12
N TYR A 263 6.37 -8.47 5.99
CA TYR A 263 6.98 -8.85 4.72
C TYR A 263 7.27 -7.65 3.82
N GLY A 264 8.22 -7.84 2.91
CA GLY A 264 8.60 -6.87 1.88
C GLY A 264 9.12 -7.54 0.62
N GLY A 265 9.33 -6.77 -0.45
CA GLY A 265 9.93 -7.24 -1.68
C GLY A 265 11.41 -6.88 -1.77
N ARG A 266 12.23 -7.78 -2.35
CA ARG A 266 13.68 -7.61 -2.55
C ARG A 266 14.02 -6.34 -3.36
N TYR A 267 13.16 -5.97 -4.30
CA TYR A 267 13.38 -4.89 -5.26
C TYR A 267 12.53 -3.64 -4.95
N ASP A 268 12.00 -3.57 -3.73
CA ASP A 268 11.27 -2.40 -3.28
C ASP A 268 12.23 -1.21 -3.06
N ARG A 269 12.04 -0.13 -3.81
CA ARG A 269 12.83 1.09 -3.69
C ARG A 269 12.13 2.16 -2.83
N VAL A 270 10.90 1.86 -2.38
CA VAL A 270 10.07 2.74 -1.55
C VAL A 270 10.07 2.27 -0.09
N ALA A 271 9.92 0.97 0.18
CA ALA A 271 10.10 0.36 1.50
C ALA A 271 11.31 -0.59 1.44
N VAL A 272 12.51 0.01 1.46
CA VAL A 272 13.77 -0.66 1.11
C VAL A 272 14.04 -1.87 2.02
N PRO A 273 14.40 -3.05 1.47
CA PRO A 273 14.62 -4.28 2.26
C PRO A 273 15.62 -4.11 3.40
N SER A 274 16.71 -3.34 3.19
CA SER A 274 17.70 -3.07 4.23
C SER A 274 17.15 -2.28 5.42
N MET A 275 16.08 -1.50 5.18
CA MET A 275 15.36 -0.80 6.24
C MET A 275 14.26 -1.69 6.83
N MET A 276 13.56 -2.50 6.01
CA MET A 276 12.56 -3.45 6.48
C MET A 276 13.16 -4.47 7.46
N VAL A 277 14.38 -4.94 7.27
CA VAL A 277 15.04 -5.89 8.18
C VAL A 277 15.22 -5.32 9.60
N LYS A 278 15.18 -3.99 9.78
CA LYS A 278 15.24 -3.34 11.09
C LYS A 278 14.03 -3.65 11.98
N TYR A 279 12.92 -4.07 11.39
CA TYR A 279 11.80 -4.57 12.19
C TYR A 279 12.17 -5.73 13.11
N LYS A 280 13.17 -6.55 12.76
CA LYS A 280 13.67 -7.63 13.65
C LYS A 280 14.24 -7.10 14.97
N GLU A 281 14.72 -5.86 15.00
CA GLU A 281 15.19 -5.19 16.19
C GLU A 281 14.04 -4.70 17.08
N TYR A 282 12.97 -4.20 16.43
CA TYR A 282 11.87 -3.52 17.11
C TYR A 282 10.65 -4.43 17.34
N CYS A 283 10.51 -5.51 16.57
CA CYS A 283 9.45 -6.51 16.70
C CYS A 283 10.04 -7.92 16.56
N PRO A 284 10.92 -8.35 17.50
CA PRO A 284 11.67 -9.61 17.37
C PRO A 284 10.78 -10.86 17.38
N GLN A 285 9.56 -10.76 17.92
CA GLN A 285 8.56 -11.81 17.93
C GLN A 285 7.87 -12.02 16.58
N ALA A 286 8.01 -11.08 15.62
CA ALA A 286 7.35 -11.17 14.35
C ALA A 286 7.98 -12.23 13.42
N GLN A 287 7.16 -12.94 12.68
CA GLN A 287 7.60 -13.64 11.47
C GLN A 287 7.99 -12.60 10.43
N PHE A 288 9.17 -12.77 9.80
CA PHE A 288 9.70 -11.81 8.85
C PHE A 288 10.09 -12.50 7.54
N MET A 289 9.62 -11.95 6.40
CA MET A 289 9.87 -12.51 5.07
C MET A 289 10.24 -11.44 4.04
N ILE A 290 11.10 -11.80 3.09
CA ILE A 290 11.39 -11.01 1.88
C ILE A 290 11.06 -11.86 0.67
N PHE A 291 10.25 -11.32 -0.23
CA PHE A 291 9.88 -11.92 -1.52
C PHE A 291 10.93 -11.55 -2.56
N GLU A 292 11.58 -12.56 -3.14
CA GLU A 292 12.82 -12.42 -3.91
C GLU A 292 12.64 -11.86 -5.32
N LYS A 293 11.42 -11.88 -5.86
CA LYS A 293 11.07 -11.37 -7.20
C LYS A 293 9.94 -10.34 -7.13
N SER A 294 9.92 -9.56 -6.06
CA SER A 294 8.92 -8.53 -5.83
C SER A 294 9.54 -7.20 -5.46
N GLY A 295 8.88 -6.12 -5.88
CA GLY A 295 9.06 -4.77 -5.37
C GLY A 295 8.07 -4.46 -4.24
N HIS A 296 7.36 -3.35 -4.37
CA HIS A 296 6.42 -2.85 -3.35
C HIS A 296 5.10 -3.65 -3.27
N ASN A 297 4.85 -4.56 -4.22
CA ASN A 297 3.56 -5.24 -4.34
C ASN A 297 3.70 -6.76 -4.52
N PRO A 298 4.20 -7.51 -3.51
CA PRO A 298 4.32 -8.97 -3.59
C PRO A 298 3.01 -9.69 -3.90
N GLN A 299 1.86 -9.12 -3.49
CA GLN A 299 0.53 -9.64 -3.80
C GLN A 299 0.20 -9.66 -5.30
N VAL A 300 0.96 -8.92 -6.12
CA VAL A 300 0.83 -8.87 -7.58
C VAL A 300 1.97 -9.63 -8.26
N GLU A 301 3.17 -9.59 -7.71
CA GLU A 301 4.39 -10.11 -8.35
C GLU A 301 4.74 -11.55 -7.96
N GLU A 302 4.43 -11.97 -6.74
CA GLU A 302 4.61 -13.36 -6.26
C GLU A 302 3.38 -13.89 -5.48
N PRO A 303 2.16 -13.77 -6.04
CA PRO A 303 0.92 -14.15 -5.35
C PRO A 303 0.92 -15.63 -4.93
N GLU A 304 1.50 -16.51 -5.74
CA GLU A 304 1.57 -17.95 -5.49
C GLU A 304 2.44 -18.32 -4.27
N LYS A 305 3.32 -17.41 -3.85
CA LYS A 305 4.12 -17.58 -2.64
C LYS A 305 3.53 -16.83 -1.46
N LEU A 306 3.00 -15.62 -1.70
CA LEU A 306 2.52 -14.75 -0.64
C LEU A 306 1.24 -15.30 0.01
N PHE A 307 0.22 -15.64 -0.80
CA PHE A 307 -1.08 -16.01 -0.25
C PHE A 307 -1.05 -17.28 0.62
N PRO A 308 -0.31 -18.36 0.28
CA PRO A 308 -0.15 -19.49 1.20
C PRO A 308 0.50 -19.13 2.53
N VAL A 309 1.42 -18.16 2.56
CA VAL A 309 2.04 -17.68 3.79
C VAL A 309 1.04 -16.94 4.66
N ILE A 310 0.24 -16.03 4.07
CA ILE A 310 -0.80 -15.28 4.80
C ILE A 310 -1.87 -16.26 5.31
N GLU A 311 -2.37 -17.17 4.48
CA GLU A 311 -3.36 -18.17 4.89
C GLU A 311 -2.87 -18.99 6.08
N LYS A 312 -1.64 -19.51 6.00
CA LYS A 312 -1.06 -20.26 7.11
C LYS A 312 -0.96 -19.40 8.38
N PHE A 313 -0.48 -18.16 8.27
CA PHE A 313 -0.30 -17.25 9.40
C PHE A 313 -1.63 -16.88 10.08
N LEU A 314 -2.71 -16.77 9.33
CA LEU A 314 -4.02 -16.39 9.88
C LEU A 314 -4.74 -17.56 10.59
N HIS A 315 -4.35 -18.82 10.30
CA HIS A 315 -5.06 -20.02 10.79
C HIS A 315 -4.18 -20.97 11.61
N ASP A 316 -2.90 -20.64 11.86
CA ASP A 316 -2.03 -21.31 12.83
C ASP A 316 -2.27 -20.75 14.25
#